data_73049c8eab16aa4f296dc4186abe5645
#
_entry.id   73049c8eab16aa4f296dc4186abe5645
#
_cell.length_a   1.000
_cell.length_b   1.000
_cell.length_c   1.000
_cell.angle_alpha   90.00
_cell.angle_beta   90.00
_cell.angle_gamma   90.00
#
_symmetry.space_group_name_H-M   'P 1'
#
loop_
_entity.id
_entity.type
_entity.pdbx_description
1 polymer ?
#
loop_
_entity_poly.entity_id
_entity_poly.type
_entity_poly.pdbx_seq_one_letter_code
_entity_poly.pdbx_strand_id
1 'polypeptide(L)'
;RSYDDKLKYFRGEKTVPLYAARNYALKEARGEYIAILDCDDLWLPTKLEEQIPLLEKDEKVGLVYSDAFLFNEKGKVKQSFESKEPFRGNIFSELLFCSFINTQTVVIRRNTLDGLDYWFDDRLTMVGDLDTYLRISYKWKVDYVDKPLARVRVHKNSKSQRDGRELISVELDFIIENLKQMVCGFEEKHFEGVRALRRFRDVQLSLMDWKRGDKREARRRLNIYIYDGVYYLILSLLMYLPYRYAYYICRRLYTKEIAA
;
A
#
# COMPACT_ATOMS: atom_id res chain seq x y z
N ARG A 1 -4.01 -26.44 22.45
CA ARG A 1 -3.94 -26.90 21.06
C ARG A 1 -2.48 -27.17 20.75
N SER A 2 -2.14 -28.42 20.39
CA SER A 2 -0.80 -28.71 19.86
C SER A 2 -0.73 -28.08 18.48
N TYR A 3 0.24 -27.20 18.28
CA TYR A 3 0.59 -26.69 16.96
C TYR A 3 1.59 -27.67 16.34
N ASP A 4 1.49 -27.87 15.02
CA ASP A 4 2.42 -28.66 14.23
C ASP A 4 3.86 -28.12 14.40
N ASP A 5 4.88 -28.97 14.32
CA ASP A 5 6.31 -28.61 14.38
C ASP A 5 6.74 -27.55 13.34
N LYS A 6 5.88 -27.28 12.36
CA LYS A 6 6.05 -26.24 11.35
C LYS A 6 5.78 -24.83 11.88
N LEU A 7 5.09 -24.67 13.03
CA LEU A 7 4.81 -23.37 13.62
C LEU A 7 5.93 -22.94 14.56
N LYS A 8 6.55 -21.80 14.28
CA LYS A 8 7.49 -21.14 15.19
C LYS A 8 6.83 -19.89 15.78
N TYR A 9 6.74 -19.86 17.09
CA TYR A 9 6.23 -18.68 17.82
C TYR A 9 7.38 -17.92 18.47
N PHE A 10 7.44 -16.62 18.17
CA PHE A 10 8.42 -15.71 18.78
C PHE A 10 7.69 -14.63 19.58
N ARG A 11 8.09 -14.45 20.82
CA ARG A 11 7.61 -13.39 21.70
C ARG A 11 8.74 -12.43 22.00
N GLY A 12 8.58 -11.17 21.58
CA GLY A 12 9.50 -10.11 21.96
C GLY A 12 9.29 -9.66 23.42
N GLU A 13 10.33 -9.19 24.06
CA GLU A 13 10.26 -8.56 25.40
C GLU A 13 9.53 -7.21 25.35
N LYS A 14 9.61 -6.51 24.22
CA LYS A 14 8.98 -5.21 23.99
C LYS A 14 8.18 -5.23 22.69
N THR A 15 7.13 -4.42 22.64
CA THR A 15 6.41 -4.15 21.39
C THR A 15 7.32 -3.36 20.44
N VAL A 16 7.41 -3.83 19.19
CA VAL A 16 8.18 -3.19 18.12
C VAL A 16 7.26 -2.74 17.00
N PRO A 17 7.68 -1.79 16.14
CA PRO A 17 6.94 -1.43 14.94
C PRO A 17 6.66 -2.63 14.01
N LEU A 18 5.60 -2.56 13.21
CA LEU A 18 5.15 -3.65 12.35
C LEU A 18 6.26 -4.17 11.43
N TYR A 19 6.96 -3.28 10.75
CA TYR A 19 7.99 -3.66 9.78
C TYR A 19 9.26 -4.19 10.43
N ALA A 20 9.60 -3.73 11.63
CA ALA A 20 10.65 -4.35 12.44
C ALA A 20 10.30 -5.79 12.84
N ALA A 21 9.03 -6.04 13.22
CA ALA A 21 8.55 -7.40 13.49
C ALA A 21 8.57 -8.29 12.25
N ARG A 22 8.18 -7.76 11.08
CA ARG A 22 8.25 -8.47 9.79
C ARG A 22 9.70 -8.81 9.42
N ASN A 23 10.63 -7.88 9.59
CA ASN A 23 12.08 -8.11 9.37
C ASN A 23 12.62 -9.22 10.30
N TYR A 24 12.20 -9.23 11.57
CA TYR A 24 12.56 -10.30 12.48
C TYR A 24 12.03 -11.66 11.99
N ALA A 25 10.76 -11.74 11.61
CA ALA A 25 10.17 -12.98 11.10
C ALA A 25 10.86 -13.45 9.79
N LEU A 26 11.28 -12.53 8.91
CA LEU A 26 12.01 -12.85 7.69
C LEU A 26 13.39 -13.46 7.96
N LYS A 27 14.10 -13.01 9.01
CA LYS A 27 15.39 -13.59 9.43
C LYS A 27 15.23 -15.07 9.86
N GLU A 28 14.10 -15.39 10.48
CA GLU A 28 13.80 -16.74 10.96
C GLU A 28 13.17 -17.65 9.87
N ALA A 29 12.58 -17.05 8.84
CA ALA A 29 11.96 -17.78 7.76
C ALA A 29 13.02 -18.48 6.89
N ARG A 30 12.72 -19.72 6.44
CA ARG A 30 13.64 -20.57 5.64
C ARG A 30 13.04 -20.98 4.29
N GLY A 31 11.79 -20.61 4.02
CA GLY A 31 11.10 -20.97 2.79
C GLY A 31 11.67 -20.24 1.58
N GLU A 32 11.56 -20.84 0.42
CA GLU A 32 11.92 -20.26 -0.88
C GLU A 32 10.97 -19.13 -1.25
N TYR A 33 9.74 -19.19 -0.80
CA TYR A 33 8.71 -18.18 -0.99
C TYR A 33 8.28 -17.58 0.35
N ILE A 34 8.07 -16.29 0.36
CA ILE A 34 7.62 -15.51 1.52
C ILE A 34 6.22 -15.01 1.26
N ALA A 35 5.31 -15.30 2.16
CA ALA A 35 3.95 -14.78 2.14
C ALA A 35 3.59 -14.21 3.51
N ILE A 36 2.90 -13.06 3.52
CA ILE A 36 2.60 -12.30 4.73
C ILE A 36 1.11 -12.44 5.05
N LEU A 37 0.78 -12.73 6.31
CA LEU A 37 -0.58 -12.78 6.80
C LEU A 37 -0.66 -12.02 8.14
N ASP A 38 -1.46 -10.98 8.19
CA ASP A 38 -1.77 -10.28 9.44
C ASP A 38 -2.77 -11.10 10.27
N CYS A 39 -2.74 -10.96 11.58
CA CYS A 39 -3.44 -11.83 12.52
C CYS A 39 -4.98 -11.71 12.48
N ASP A 40 -5.52 -10.69 11.84
CA ASP A 40 -6.94 -10.41 11.69
C ASP A 40 -7.50 -10.75 10.29
N ASP A 41 -6.63 -11.22 9.38
CA ASP A 41 -6.95 -11.56 8.00
C ASP A 41 -6.95 -13.08 7.75
N LEU A 42 -7.40 -13.49 6.58
CA LEU A 42 -7.51 -14.90 6.22
C LEU A 42 -7.01 -15.14 4.79
N TRP A 43 -6.29 -16.24 4.55
CA TRP A 43 -6.07 -16.76 3.20
C TRP A 43 -7.17 -17.71 2.79
N LEU A 44 -7.48 -17.75 1.50
CA LEU A 44 -8.29 -18.82 0.93
C LEU A 44 -7.43 -20.07 0.69
N PRO A 45 -8.02 -21.28 0.76
CA PRO A 45 -7.27 -22.53 0.73
C PRO A 45 -6.36 -22.70 -0.49
N THR A 46 -6.75 -22.18 -1.64
CA THR A 46 -6.03 -22.34 -2.92
C THR A 46 -4.96 -21.27 -3.17
N LYS A 47 -4.74 -20.34 -2.20
CA LYS A 47 -3.85 -19.19 -2.43
C LYS A 47 -2.46 -19.58 -2.94
N LEU A 48 -1.78 -20.44 -2.24
CA LEU A 48 -0.41 -20.82 -2.61
C LEU A 48 -0.37 -21.69 -3.86
N GLU A 49 -1.35 -22.59 -4.01
CA GLU A 49 -1.50 -23.43 -5.20
C GLU A 49 -1.66 -22.63 -6.50
N GLU A 50 -2.33 -21.48 -6.44
CA GLU A 50 -2.56 -20.60 -7.59
C GLU A 50 -1.38 -19.64 -7.84
N GLN A 51 -0.65 -19.21 -6.82
CA GLN A 51 0.37 -18.17 -6.95
C GLN A 51 1.79 -18.72 -7.19
N ILE A 52 2.15 -19.83 -6.55
CA ILE A 52 3.51 -20.40 -6.67
C ILE A 52 3.85 -20.80 -8.10
N PRO A 53 2.96 -21.44 -8.90
CA PRO A 53 3.26 -21.79 -10.28
C PRO A 53 3.61 -20.59 -11.18
N LEU A 54 3.08 -19.39 -10.90
CA LEU A 54 3.46 -18.19 -11.65
C LEU A 54 4.89 -17.73 -11.36
N LEU A 55 5.35 -17.90 -10.10
CA LEU A 55 6.75 -17.67 -9.75
C LEU A 55 7.66 -18.72 -10.40
N GLU A 56 7.29 -19.99 -10.40
CA GLU A 56 8.08 -21.09 -10.99
C GLU A 56 8.21 -20.99 -12.50
N LYS A 57 7.16 -20.48 -13.18
CA LYS A 57 7.08 -20.37 -14.64
C LYS A 57 8.04 -19.32 -15.24
N ASP A 58 8.28 -18.21 -14.53
CA ASP A 58 9.18 -17.14 -14.99
C ASP A 58 10.07 -16.69 -13.83
N GLU A 59 11.38 -17.02 -13.91
CA GLU A 59 12.38 -16.64 -12.90
C GLU A 59 12.54 -15.11 -12.74
N LYS A 60 12.09 -14.33 -13.73
CA LYS A 60 12.09 -12.85 -13.66
C LYS A 60 10.93 -12.30 -12.84
N VAL A 61 9.94 -13.13 -12.48
CA VAL A 61 8.85 -12.74 -11.58
C VAL A 61 9.33 -12.85 -10.14
N GLY A 62 9.43 -11.73 -9.47
CA GLY A 62 9.87 -11.64 -8.07
C GLY A 62 8.74 -11.61 -7.06
N LEU A 63 7.54 -11.19 -7.49
CA LEU A 63 6.35 -11.04 -6.67
C LEU A 63 5.11 -11.42 -7.45
N VAL A 64 4.20 -12.16 -6.81
CA VAL A 64 2.85 -12.45 -7.30
C VAL A 64 1.84 -11.95 -6.28
N TYR A 65 0.82 -11.23 -6.75
CA TYR A 65 -0.30 -10.80 -5.92
C TYR A 65 -1.63 -11.30 -6.50
N SER A 66 -2.71 -11.11 -5.76
CA SER A 66 -4.05 -11.46 -6.20
C SER A 66 -5.07 -10.42 -5.77
N ASP A 67 -6.32 -10.60 -6.16
CA ASP A 67 -7.42 -9.86 -5.58
C ASP A 67 -7.73 -10.33 -4.15
N ALA A 68 -8.57 -9.57 -3.44
CA ALA A 68 -9.01 -9.87 -2.09
C ALA A 68 -10.49 -9.54 -1.89
N PHE A 69 -11.12 -10.25 -0.97
CA PHE A 69 -12.39 -9.85 -0.39
C PHE A 69 -12.16 -8.95 0.83
N LEU A 70 -12.72 -7.75 0.80
CA LEU A 70 -12.80 -6.86 1.95
C LEU A 70 -14.07 -7.20 2.75
N PHE A 71 -13.95 -7.56 4.03
CA PHE A 71 -15.09 -7.92 4.85
C PHE A 71 -15.10 -7.16 6.18
N ASN A 72 -16.28 -6.94 6.75
CA ASN A 72 -16.44 -6.26 8.03
C ASN A 72 -17.28 -7.08 9.01
N GLU A 73 -17.39 -6.60 10.25
CA GLU A 73 -18.15 -7.22 11.34
C GLU A 73 -19.64 -7.42 11.00
N LYS A 74 -20.19 -6.64 10.06
CA LYS A 74 -21.59 -6.74 9.59
C LYS A 74 -21.78 -7.77 8.48
N GLY A 75 -20.73 -8.54 8.13
CA GLY A 75 -20.78 -9.53 7.06
C GLY A 75 -20.79 -8.93 5.64
N LYS A 76 -20.63 -7.61 5.48
CA LYS A 76 -20.49 -7.01 4.14
C LYS A 76 -19.15 -7.45 3.54
N VAL A 77 -19.21 -7.96 2.32
CA VAL A 77 -18.07 -8.39 1.54
C VAL A 77 -18.05 -7.56 0.25
N LYS A 78 -16.87 -7.06 -0.11
CA LYS A 78 -16.60 -6.34 -1.34
C LYS A 78 -15.32 -6.89 -1.94
N GLN A 79 -15.26 -7.08 -3.24
CA GLN A 79 -14.03 -7.44 -3.95
C GLN A 79 -13.16 -6.18 -4.13
N SER A 80 -11.84 -6.32 -4.06
CA SER A 80 -10.92 -5.17 -4.09
C SER A 80 -10.79 -4.58 -5.50
N PHE A 81 -10.78 -5.45 -6.52
CA PHE A 81 -10.61 -5.07 -7.94
C PHE A 81 -11.90 -5.25 -8.76
N GLU A 82 -13.05 -4.78 -8.30
CA GLU A 82 -14.40 -5.06 -8.86
C GLU A 82 -14.55 -4.92 -10.40
N SER A 83 -13.66 -4.22 -11.10
CA SER A 83 -13.80 -3.95 -12.54
C SER A 83 -12.53 -3.51 -13.26
N LYS A 84 -11.36 -3.62 -12.65
CA LYS A 84 -10.09 -3.17 -13.24
C LYS A 84 -9.21 -4.36 -13.56
N GLU A 85 -8.69 -4.39 -14.79
CA GLU A 85 -7.62 -5.32 -15.12
C GLU A 85 -6.38 -4.98 -14.26
N PRO A 86 -5.85 -5.97 -13.53
CA PRO A 86 -4.68 -5.76 -12.68
C PRO A 86 -3.42 -5.61 -13.51
N PHE A 87 -2.48 -4.86 -13.00
CA PHE A 87 -1.20 -4.65 -13.65
C PHE A 87 -0.28 -5.86 -13.49
N ARG A 88 0.46 -6.19 -14.56
CA ARG A 88 1.44 -7.28 -14.63
C ARG A 88 2.72 -6.83 -15.33
N GLY A 89 3.82 -7.54 -15.09
CA GLY A 89 5.12 -7.25 -15.70
C GLY A 89 5.87 -6.15 -14.98
N ASN A 90 6.32 -5.14 -15.68
CA ASN A 90 7.06 -4.01 -15.11
C ASN A 90 6.07 -2.95 -14.64
N ILE A 91 5.61 -3.05 -13.41
CA ILE A 91 4.55 -2.21 -12.83
C ILE A 91 5.06 -1.10 -11.91
N PHE A 92 6.33 -0.79 -11.95
CA PHE A 92 6.93 0.22 -11.09
C PHE A 92 6.26 1.60 -11.23
N SER A 93 6.01 2.02 -12.48
CA SER A 93 5.35 3.30 -12.74
C SER A 93 3.91 3.32 -12.22
N GLU A 94 3.16 2.24 -12.41
CA GLU A 94 1.79 2.10 -11.96
C GLU A 94 1.70 2.16 -10.42
N LEU A 95 2.66 1.54 -9.72
CA LEU A 95 2.74 1.60 -8.25
C LEU A 95 3.09 2.99 -7.73
N LEU A 96 3.85 3.80 -8.46
CA LEU A 96 4.08 5.20 -8.11
C LEU A 96 2.79 6.04 -8.18
N PHE A 97 1.89 5.72 -9.11
CA PHE A 97 0.60 6.42 -9.24
C PHE A 97 -0.44 5.94 -8.23
N CYS A 98 -0.46 4.66 -7.90
CA CYS A 98 -1.48 4.07 -7.02
C CYS A 98 -0.95 2.83 -6.30
N SER A 99 -1.05 2.81 -4.98
CA SER A 99 -0.79 1.60 -4.18
C SER A 99 -2.01 0.67 -4.26
N PHE A 100 -1.95 -0.33 -5.14
CA PHE A 100 -3.04 -1.28 -5.39
C PHE A 100 -2.76 -2.69 -4.85
N ILE A 101 -1.53 -3.01 -4.47
CA ILE A 101 -1.17 -4.34 -3.95
C ILE A 101 -1.54 -4.43 -2.48
N ASN A 102 -2.41 -5.37 -2.15
CA ASN A 102 -2.74 -5.69 -0.76
C ASN A 102 -1.74 -6.73 -0.21
N THR A 103 -1.10 -6.42 0.90
CA THR A 103 -0.05 -7.25 1.50
C THR A 103 -0.49 -8.69 1.77
N GLN A 104 -1.76 -8.92 2.13
CA GLN A 104 -2.28 -10.27 2.42
C GLN A 104 -2.37 -11.16 1.17
N THR A 105 -2.33 -10.55 -0.01
CA THR A 105 -2.43 -11.25 -1.29
C THR A 105 -1.07 -11.64 -1.88
N VAL A 106 0.02 -11.15 -1.30
CA VAL A 106 1.36 -11.24 -1.87
C VAL A 106 2.04 -12.57 -1.56
N VAL A 107 2.78 -13.09 -2.55
CA VAL A 107 3.84 -14.11 -2.41
C VAL A 107 5.08 -13.57 -3.10
N ILE A 108 6.22 -13.57 -2.41
CA ILE A 108 7.49 -13.02 -2.88
C ILE A 108 8.51 -14.16 -2.95
N ARG A 109 9.28 -14.23 -4.00
CA ARG A 109 10.46 -15.11 -4.08
C ARG A 109 11.53 -14.59 -3.12
N ARG A 110 12.13 -15.46 -2.29
CA ARG A 110 13.11 -15.07 -1.27
C ARG A 110 14.30 -14.30 -1.86
N ASN A 111 14.89 -14.81 -2.93
CA ASN A 111 16.07 -14.15 -3.55
C ASN A 111 15.76 -12.73 -4.05
N THR A 112 14.49 -12.41 -4.32
CA THR A 112 14.05 -11.05 -4.64
C THR A 112 14.23 -10.11 -3.46
N LEU A 113 13.87 -10.56 -2.25
CA LEU A 113 14.07 -9.79 -1.02
C LEU A 113 15.56 -9.72 -0.64
N ASP A 114 16.28 -10.83 -0.77
CA ASP A 114 17.72 -10.91 -0.44
C ASP A 114 18.57 -10.05 -1.38
N GLY A 115 18.05 -9.73 -2.57
CA GLY A 115 18.66 -8.81 -3.54
C GLY A 115 18.36 -7.33 -3.30
N LEU A 116 17.64 -6.98 -2.22
CA LEU A 116 17.40 -5.60 -1.78
C LEU A 116 18.40 -5.22 -0.69
N ASP A 117 18.75 -3.93 -0.60
CA ASP A 117 19.66 -3.41 0.44
C ASP A 117 19.09 -3.62 1.86
N TYR A 118 17.78 -3.60 1.98
CA TYR A 118 17.02 -3.94 3.19
C TYR A 118 15.64 -4.48 2.78
N TRP A 119 15.00 -5.27 3.65
CA TRP A 119 13.66 -5.85 3.37
C TRP A 119 12.57 -4.79 3.54
N PHE A 120 12.12 -4.57 4.78
CA PHE A 120 11.20 -3.48 5.11
C PHE A 120 11.96 -2.35 5.81
N ASP A 121 11.66 -1.10 5.47
CA ASP A 121 12.18 0.04 6.21
C ASP A 121 11.47 0.12 7.58
N ASP A 122 12.19 -0.09 8.67
CA ASP A 122 11.65 -0.13 10.03
C ASP A 122 11.32 1.26 10.61
N ARG A 123 11.74 2.32 9.91
CA ARG A 123 11.31 3.71 10.19
C ARG A 123 9.84 3.93 9.80
N LEU A 124 9.32 3.14 8.85
CA LEU A 124 7.96 3.23 8.36
C LEU A 124 7.00 2.44 9.25
N THR A 125 5.75 2.84 9.27
CA THR A 125 4.71 2.18 10.07
C THR A 125 3.41 1.94 9.30
N MET A 126 3.20 2.65 8.18
CA MET A 126 1.96 2.62 7.39
C MET A 126 2.16 2.16 5.95
N VAL A 127 3.24 2.57 5.28
CA VAL A 127 3.45 2.36 3.85
C VAL A 127 4.78 1.65 3.53
N GLY A 128 5.35 0.93 4.49
CA GLY A 128 6.59 0.19 4.28
C GLY A 128 6.44 -1.01 3.34
N ASP A 129 5.23 -1.54 3.16
CA ASP A 129 4.90 -2.50 2.11
C ASP A 129 4.98 -1.86 0.72
N LEU A 130 4.43 -0.66 0.53
CA LEU A 130 4.56 0.08 -0.72
C LEU A 130 6.04 0.36 -1.05
N ASP A 131 6.85 0.80 -0.07
CA ASP A 131 8.30 0.99 -0.24
C ASP A 131 8.97 -0.29 -0.75
N THR A 132 8.70 -1.43 -0.10
CA THR A 132 9.27 -2.73 -0.48
C THR A 132 8.82 -3.15 -1.88
N TYR A 133 7.54 -3.00 -2.22
CA TYR A 133 7.01 -3.41 -3.52
C TYR A 133 7.51 -2.51 -4.66
N LEU A 134 7.72 -1.22 -4.42
CA LEU A 134 8.38 -0.31 -5.37
C LEU A 134 9.81 -0.76 -5.65
N ARG A 135 10.60 -1.08 -4.62
CA ARG A 135 11.98 -1.55 -4.80
C ARG A 135 12.05 -2.90 -5.51
N ILE A 136 11.10 -3.81 -5.24
CA ILE A 136 10.97 -5.07 -5.97
C ILE A 136 10.61 -4.80 -7.43
N SER A 137 9.54 -4.07 -7.70
CA SER A 137 9.01 -3.85 -9.06
C SER A 137 9.94 -3.03 -9.96
N TYR A 138 10.92 -2.31 -9.38
CA TYR A 138 11.97 -1.63 -10.14
C TYR A 138 12.96 -2.62 -10.80
N LYS A 139 13.22 -3.76 -10.14
CA LYS A 139 14.20 -4.76 -10.59
C LYS A 139 13.57 -6.02 -11.15
N TRP A 140 12.36 -6.36 -10.72
CA TRP A 140 11.68 -7.62 -11.01
C TRP A 140 10.31 -7.39 -11.61
N LYS A 141 9.88 -8.34 -12.43
CA LYS A 141 8.48 -8.39 -12.87
C LYS A 141 7.57 -8.77 -11.71
N VAL A 142 6.34 -8.33 -11.80
CA VAL A 142 5.25 -8.71 -10.90
C VAL A 142 4.16 -9.41 -11.70
N ASP A 143 3.60 -10.49 -11.16
CA ASP A 143 2.47 -11.19 -11.80
C ASP A 143 1.24 -11.18 -10.88
N TYR A 144 0.11 -11.60 -11.41
CA TYR A 144 -1.18 -11.49 -10.76
C TYR A 144 -2.08 -12.70 -11.03
N VAL A 145 -2.77 -13.18 -10.01
CA VAL A 145 -3.85 -14.17 -10.13
C VAL A 145 -5.18 -13.43 -10.10
N ASP A 146 -5.96 -13.56 -11.19
CA ASP A 146 -7.28 -12.91 -11.34
C ASP A 146 -8.37 -13.64 -10.54
N LYS A 147 -8.13 -13.79 -9.25
CA LYS A 147 -9.06 -14.39 -8.28
C LYS A 147 -8.81 -13.76 -6.92
N PRO A 148 -9.84 -13.55 -6.08
CA PRO A 148 -9.63 -13.20 -4.69
C PRO A 148 -9.09 -14.40 -3.93
N LEU A 149 -7.87 -14.32 -3.41
CA LEU A 149 -7.17 -15.37 -2.66
C LEU A 149 -6.94 -15.03 -1.19
N ALA A 150 -7.37 -13.85 -0.75
CA ALA A 150 -7.34 -13.43 0.64
C ALA A 150 -8.67 -12.76 1.04
N ARG A 151 -8.94 -12.75 2.34
CA ARG A 151 -10.02 -11.97 2.96
C ARG A 151 -9.41 -11.00 3.95
N VAL A 152 -9.60 -9.70 3.73
CA VAL A 152 -9.05 -8.61 4.52
C VAL A 152 -10.13 -8.00 5.37
N ARG A 153 -9.88 -7.95 6.67
CA ARG A 153 -10.83 -7.40 7.63
C ARG A 153 -10.76 -5.89 7.70
N VAL A 154 -11.90 -5.25 7.49
CA VAL A 154 -12.06 -3.79 7.61
C VAL A 154 -12.81 -3.47 8.90
N HIS A 155 -12.15 -2.85 9.86
CA HIS A 155 -12.74 -2.45 11.14
C HIS A 155 -12.25 -1.06 11.57
N LYS A 156 -13.01 -0.41 12.45
CA LYS A 156 -12.74 0.97 12.89
C LYS A 156 -11.39 1.15 13.62
N ASN A 157 -10.91 0.06 14.23
CA ASN A 157 -9.64 0.06 14.98
C ASN A 157 -8.43 -0.28 14.10
N SER A 158 -8.62 -0.54 12.79
CA SER A 158 -7.50 -0.74 11.88
C SER A 158 -6.57 0.47 11.94
N LYS A 159 -5.27 0.23 11.93
CA LYS A 159 -4.24 1.29 12.02
C LYS A 159 -4.42 2.33 10.91
N SER A 160 -4.72 1.87 9.69
CA SER A 160 -5.01 2.72 8.53
C SER A 160 -6.21 3.65 8.73
N GLN A 161 -7.22 3.23 9.51
CA GLN A 161 -8.41 4.05 9.80
C GLN A 161 -8.16 5.06 10.92
N ARG A 162 -7.33 4.72 11.90
CA ARG A 162 -7.11 5.50 13.12
C ARG A 162 -6.06 6.59 12.95
N ASP A 163 -4.87 6.22 12.49
CA ASP A 163 -3.67 7.06 12.51
C ASP A 163 -3.13 7.40 11.12
N GLY A 164 -3.79 6.87 10.07
CA GLY A 164 -3.19 6.68 8.76
C GLY A 164 -2.76 7.94 8.02
N ARG A 165 -3.54 9.02 8.04
CA ARG A 165 -3.32 10.13 7.10
C ARG A 165 -2.04 10.92 7.36
N GLU A 166 -1.77 11.24 8.64
CA GLU A 166 -0.59 12.03 9.01
C GLU A 166 0.69 11.23 8.78
N LEU A 167 0.70 9.98 9.29
CA LEU A 167 1.83 9.08 9.13
C LEU A 167 2.11 8.77 7.66
N ILE A 168 1.10 8.43 6.87
CA ILE A 168 1.25 8.18 5.43
C ILE A 168 1.92 9.37 4.75
N SER A 169 1.49 10.60 5.07
CA SER A 169 2.03 11.80 4.43
C SER A 169 3.52 12.01 4.70
N VAL A 170 3.96 11.75 5.94
CA VAL A 170 5.38 11.83 6.31
C VAL A 170 6.17 10.68 5.69
N GLU A 171 5.62 9.48 5.72
CA GLU A 171 6.29 8.27 5.23
C GLU A 171 6.45 8.26 3.70
N LEU A 172 5.59 8.94 2.95
CA LEU A 172 5.77 9.11 1.51
C LEU A 172 7.02 9.91 1.14
N ASP A 173 7.43 10.87 1.96
CA ASP A 173 8.70 11.58 1.76
C ASP A 173 9.90 10.65 1.97
N PHE A 174 9.83 9.73 2.95
CA PHE A 174 10.86 8.69 3.12
C PHE A 174 10.93 7.76 1.90
N ILE A 175 9.78 7.34 1.34
CA ILE A 175 9.75 6.51 0.12
C ILE A 175 10.43 7.23 -1.04
N ILE A 176 10.10 8.50 -1.28
CA ILE A 176 10.73 9.27 -2.36
C ILE A 176 12.24 9.35 -2.15
N GLU A 177 12.70 9.60 -0.93
CA GLU A 177 14.11 9.67 -0.61
C GLU A 177 14.83 8.33 -0.77
N ASN A 178 14.23 7.23 -0.31
CA ASN A 178 14.76 5.87 -0.53
C ASN A 178 14.93 5.56 -2.02
N LEU A 179 13.92 5.92 -2.84
CA LEU A 179 13.98 5.70 -4.29
C LEU A 179 15.02 6.57 -4.98
N LYS A 180 15.25 7.81 -4.52
CA LYS A 180 16.34 8.69 -5.01
C LYS A 180 17.71 8.11 -4.73
N GLN A 181 17.91 7.50 -3.57
CA GLN A 181 19.16 6.82 -3.22
C GLN A 181 19.39 5.58 -4.08
N MET A 182 18.30 4.84 -4.39
CA MET A 182 18.38 3.62 -5.21
C MET A 182 18.56 3.91 -6.71
N VAL A 183 17.96 4.97 -7.23
CA VAL A 183 17.87 5.26 -8.67
C VAL A 183 18.48 6.62 -8.98
N CYS A 184 19.62 6.64 -9.65
CA CYS A 184 20.24 7.89 -10.11
C CYS A 184 19.31 8.65 -11.07
N GLY A 185 19.04 9.93 -10.76
CA GLY A 185 18.13 10.77 -11.54
C GLY A 185 16.66 10.33 -11.41
N PHE A 186 16.27 9.80 -10.26
CA PHE A 186 14.93 9.25 -10.02
C PHE A 186 13.82 10.25 -10.32
N GLU A 187 13.93 11.48 -9.81
CA GLU A 187 12.87 12.49 -9.96
C GLU A 187 12.66 12.91 -11.41
N GLU A 188 13.73 13.01 -12.19
CA GLU A 188 13.66 13.35 -13.61
C GLU A 188 13.11 12.19 -14.45
N LYS A 189 13.59 10.97 -14.19
CA LYS A 189 13.17 9.76 -14.92
C LYS A 189 11.71 9.38 -14.66
N HIS A 190 11.22 9.64 -13.45
CA HIS A 190 9.90 9.25 -12.97
C HIS A 190 9.07 10.45 -12.51
N PHE A 191 9.26 11.62 -13.18
CA PHE A 191 8.66 12.89 -12.77
C PHE A 191 7.16 12.80 -12.50
N GLU A 192 6.38 12.19 -13.39
CA GLU A 192 4.93 12.07 -13.23
C GLU A 192 4.55 11.18 -12.03
N GLY A 193 5.26 10.07 -11.81
CA GLY A 193 5.04 9.20 -10.67
C GLY A 193 5.39 9.87 -9.34
N VAL A 194 6.53 10.58 -9.28
CA VAL A 194 6.91 11.37 -8.09
C VAL A 194 5.90 12.49 -7.83
N ARG A 195 5.42 13.16 -8.89
CA ARG A 195 4.35 14.15 -8.80
C ARG A 195 3.07 13.52 -8.24
N ALA A 196 2.70 12.31 -8.66
CA ALA A 196 1.53 11.61 -8.15
C ALA A 196 1.66 11.28 -6.66
N LEU A 197 2.81 10.77 -6.19
CA LEU A 197 3.07 10.52 -4.77
C LEU A 197 2.99 11.82 -3.94
N ARG A 198 3.63 12.89 -4.41
CA ARG A 198 3.56 14.22 -3.75
C ARG A 198 2.13 14.76 -3.70
N ARG A 199 1.39 14.64 -4.79
CA ARG A 199 -0.01 15.04 -4.86
C ARG A 199 -0.87 14.26 -3.86
N PHE A 200 -0.71 12.95 -3.78
CA PHE A 200 -1.40 12.12 -2.79
C PHE A 200 -1.09 12.58 -1.36
N ARG A 201 0.19 12.80 -1.03
CA ARG A 201 0.65 13.36 0.25
C ARG A 201 -0.05 14.68 0.56
N ASP A 202 0.01 15.63 -0.37
CA ASP A 202 -0.48 17.00 -0.17
C ASP A 202 -2.01 17.04 -0.02
N VAL A 203 -2.74 16.16 -0.70
CA VAL A 203 -4.18 15.96 -0.47
C VAL A 203 -4.46 15.49 0.96
N GLN A 204 -3.70 14.50 1.47
CA GLN A 204 -3.90 14.03 2.84
C GLN A 204 -3.62 15.15 3.86
N LEU A 205 -2.51 15.88 3.70
CA LEU A 205 -2.16 17.02 4.57
C LEU A 205 -3.22 18.13 4.49
N SER A 206 -3.68 18.47 3.29
CA SER A 206 -4.75 19.48 3.09
C SER A 206 -6.04 19.10 3.82
N LEU A 207 -6.46 17.84 3.75
CA LEU A 207 -7.65 17.37 4.47
C LEU A 207 -7.48 17.46 5.99
N MET A 208 -6.27 17.29 6.48
CA MET A 208 -5.95 17.42 7.91
C MET A 208 -5.98 18.89 8.35
N ASP A 209 -5.29 19.77 7.62
CA ASP A 209 -5.26 21.20 7.90
C ASP A 209 -6.69 21.77 7.88
N TRP A 210 -7.49 21.36 6.88
CA TRP A 210 -8.90 21.75 6.82
C TRP A 210 -9.72 21.23 8.04
N LYS A 211 -9.50 19.99 8.47
CA LYS A 211 -10.15 19.43 9.65
C LYS A 211 -9.75 20.18 10.93
N ARG A 212 -8.51 20.65 11.03
CA ARG A 212 -7.98 21.47 12.14
C ARG A 212 -8.48 22.93 12.08
N GLY A 213 -9.11 23.34 10.99
CA GLY A 213 -9.63 24.70 10.78
C GLY A 213 -8.70 25.62 9.98
N ASP A 214 -7.49 25.17 9.66
CA ASP A 214 -6.56 25.92 8.83
C ASP A 214 -6.89 25.80 7.34
N LYS A 215 -7.95 26.49 6.95
CA LYS A 215 -8.44 26.50 5.56
C LYS A 215 -7.46 27.17 4.58
N ARG A 216 -6.61 28.10 5.07
CA ARG A 216 -5.65 28.80 4.22
C ARG A 216 -4.54 27.86 3.79
N GLU A 217 -3.94 27.15 4.73
CA GLU A 217 -2.88 26.20 4.44
C GLU A 217 -3.42 25.01 3.62
N ALA A 218 -4.60 24.49 3.96
CA ALA A 218 -5.25 23.42 3.21
C ALA A 218 -5.37 23.77 1.71
N ARG A 219 -5.86 24.96 1.37
CA ARG A 219 -5.97 25.41 -0.02
C ARG A 219 -4.61 25.67 -0.66
N ARG A 220 -3.66 26.24 0.08
CA ARG A 220 -2.31 26.51 -0.43
C ARG A 220 -1.66 25.22 -0.97
N ARG A 221 -1.80 24.10 -0.25
CA ARG A 221 -1.29 22.80 -0.68
C ARG A 221 -1.98 22.27 -1.94
N LEU A 222 -3.30 22.43 -2.05
CA LEU A 222 -4.05 21.92 -3.19
C LEU A 222 -3.96 22.78 -4.44
N ASN A 223 -3.75 24.09 -4.29
CA ASN A 223 -3.78 25.01 -5.41
C ASN A 223 -2.73 24.72 -6.49
N ILE A 224 -1.64 24.04 -6.15
CA ILE A 224 -0.64 23.58 -7.13
C ILE A 224 -1.14 22.46 -8.04
N TYR A 225 -2.25 21.80 -7.67
CA TYR A 225 -2.83 20.66 -8.39
C TYR A 225 -4.19 20.96 -9.03
N ILE A 226 -4.70 22.19 -8.98
CA ILE A 226 -6.05 22.51 -9.51
C ILE A 226 -6.20 22.27 -11.01
N TYR A 227 -5.09 22.29 -11.74
CA TYR A 227 -5.05 22.00 -13.18
C TYR A 227 -4.83 20.50 -13.47
N ASP A 228 -4.56 19.67 -12.45
CA ASP A 228 -4.37 18.22 -12.62
C ASP A 228 -5.71 17.47 -12.73
N GLY A 229 -6.83 18.15 -12.45
CA GLY A 229 -8.17 17.58 -12.60
C GLY A 229 -9.25 18.35 -11.85
N VAL A 230 -10.47 18.22 -12.32
CA VAL A 230 -11.67 18.90 -11.76
C VAL A 230 -11.86 18.58 -10.27
N TYR A 231 -11.47 17.36 -9.85
CA TYR A 231 -11.52 16.96 -8.44
C TYR A 231 -10.74 17.91 -7.52
N TYR A 232 -9.50 18.26 -7.86
CA TYR A 232 -8.65 19.12 -7.04
C TYR A 232 -9.19 20.54 -6.97
N LEU A 233 -9.75 21.05 -8.07
CA LEU A 233 -10.44 22.33 -8.12
C LEU A 233 -11.67 22.32 -7.19
N ILE A 234 -12.55 21.32 -7.30
CA ILE A 234 -13.74 21.20 -6.46
C ILE A 234 -13.33 21.06 -4.98
N LEU A 235 -12.34 20.24 -4.67
CA LEU A 235 -11.86 20.05 -3.31
C LEU A 235 -11.32 21.35 -2.71
N SER A 236 -10.53 22.12 -3.48
CA SER A 236 -10.03 23.43 -3.06
C SER A 236 -11.17 24.43 -2.80
N LEU A 237 -12.20 24.45 -3.65
CA LEU A 237 -13.38 25.28 -3.45
C LEU A 237 -14.19 24.87 -2.20
N LEU A 238 -14.36 23.57 -1.96
CA LEU A 238 -15.07 23.07 -0.78
C LEU A 238 -14.37 23.43 0.54
N MET A 239 -13.06 23.67 0.52
CA MET A 239 -12.30 24.08 1.71
C MET A 239 -12.60 25.49 2.20
N TYR A 240 -13.37 26.31 1.45
CA TYR A 240 -13.95 27.56 1.96
C TYR A 240 -15.05 27.30 3.00
N LEU A 241 -15.72 26.14 2.92
CA LEU A 241 -16.76 25.73 3.85
C LEU A 241 -16.16 25.12 5.13
N PRO A 242 -16.90 25.06 6.25
CA PRO A 242 -16.47 24.27 7.40
C PRO A 242 -16.40 22.78 7.06
N TYR A 243 -15.32 22.09 7.52
CA TYR A 243 -15.04 20.69 7.22
C TYR A 243 -16.24 19.75 7.42
N ARG A 244 -16.98 19.91 8.53
CA ARG A 244 -18.11 19.04 8.88
C ARG A 244 -19.27 19.07 7.87
N TYR A 245 -19.45 20.15 7.12
CA TYR A 245 -20.52 20.26 6.11
C TYR A 245 -20.09 19.76 4.73
N ALA A 246 -18.86 19.95 4.37
CA ALA A 246 -18.36 19.62 3.04
C ALA A 246 -17.71 18.25 2.95
N TYR A 247 -17.31 17.62 4.08
CA TYR A 247 -16.63 16.33 4.12
C TYR A 247 -17.41 15.20 3.41
N TYR A 248 -18.73 15.16 3.57
CA TYR A 248 -19.55 14.14 2.91
C TYR A 248 -19.57 14.29 1.39
N ILE A 249 -19.48 15.51 0.89
CA ILE A 249 -19.39 15.82 -0.55
C ILE A 249 -18.01 15.33 -1.04
N CYS A 250 -16.95 15.70 -0.35
CA CYS A 250 -15.58 15.27 -0.68
C CYS A 250 -15.44 13.76 -0.71
N ARG A 251 -16.00 13.04 0.27
CA ARG A 251 -15.95 11.58 0.34
C ARG A 251 -16.62 10.92 -0.86
N ARG A 252 -17.74 11.46 -1.34
CA ARG A 252 -18.40 10.95 -2.55
C ARG A 252 -17.63 11.21 -3.84
N LEU A 253 -16.94 12.33 -3.93
CA LEU A 253 -16.09 12.67 -5.08
C LEU A 253 -14.85 11.77 -5.11
N TYR A 254 -14.17 11.61 -3.97
CA TYR A 254 -12.98 10.79 -3.83
C TYR A 254 -13.21 9.32 -4.19
N THR A 255 -14.36 8.76 -3.76
CA THR A 255 -14.70 7.36 -4.11
C THR A 255 -15.04 7.16 -5.58
N LYS A 256 -15.47 8.20 -6.30
CA LYS A 256 -15.73 8.13 -7.75
C LYS A 256 -14.46 8.23 -8.58
N GLU A 257 -13.46 9.02 -8.15
CA GLU A 257 -12.23 9.26 -8.92
C GLU A 257 -11.20 8.14 -8.77
N ILE A 258 -11.16 7.47 -7.59
CA ILE A 258 -10.35 6.25 -7.40
C ILE A 258 -11.02 5.04 -8.09
N ALA A 259 -12.33 5.12 -8.38
CA ALA A 259 -13.09 4.08 -9.08
C ALA A 259 -13.12 4.28 -10.61
N ALA A 260 -12.69 5.42 -11.14
CA ALA A 260 -12.53 5.71 -12.55
C ALA A 260 -11.08 5.49 -13.01
#